data_5779b942f7a1e9e38a8a2d8237e41231
#
_entry.id   5779b942f7a1e9e38a8a2d8237e41231
#
_cell.length_a   1.000
_cell.length_b   1.000
_cell.length_c   1.000
_cell.angle_alpha   90.00
_cell.angle_beta   90.00
_cell.angle_gamma   90.00
#
_symmetry.space_group_name_H-M   'P 1'
#
loop_
_entity.id
_entity.type
_entity.pdbx_description
1 polymer ?
#
loop_
_entity_poly.entity_id
_entity_poly.type
_entity_poly.pdbx_seq_one_letter_code
_entity_poly.pdbx_strand_id
1 'polypeptide(L)'
;YIDKITYKEYSKNYFYMDTYINIKINSTKSKKEIDNIFNDIDYLYSSYNKLTNRYEKYDGIVNIYYLNEILSNNEEIEIDKKLSDIINIGIEYYDKTDGLFNIAAGNLTGIWKEYINKCNSLPNNKELDVNINIDDIKLDNNKYTKYNDIKLDLGGIAKGYVTELVGNYLEDNNINNYIINAGGNVKVGKAYNKEYYVVGITNPDNTSNIFTKVNVNNLSIVTSGNYQ
;
A
#
# COMPACT_ATOMS: atom_id res chain seq x y z
N TYR A 1 -11.37 33.50 -30.70
CA TYR A 1 -11.67 32.06 -30.51
C TYR A 1 -11.05 31.67 -29.19
N ILE A 2 -11.89 31.41 -28.17
CA ILE A 2 -11.42 30.77 -26.93
C ILE A 2 -11.37 29.28 -27.26
N ASP A 3 -10.19 28.71 -27.39
CA ASP A 3 -10.04 27.27 -27.56
C ASP A 3 -10.75 26.57 -26.39
N LYS A 4 -11.74 25.77 -26.74
CA LYS A 4 -12.52 25.04 -25.76
C LYS A 4 -11.61 24.02 -25.08
N ILE A 5 -11.17 24.31 -23.87
CA ILE A 5 -10.34 23.39 -23.08
C ILE A 5 -11.09 22.06 -22.97
N THR A 6 -10.58 21.04 -23.64
CA THR A 6 -11.23 19.72 -23.68
C THR A 6 -10.44 18.75 -22.80
N TYR A 7 -11.12 18.24 -21.78
CA TYR A 7 -10.58 17.15 -20.96
C TYR A 7 -10.56 15.85 -21.78
N LYS A 8 -9.49 15.11 -21.65
CA LYS A 8 -9.32 13.77 -22.24
C LYS A 8 -9.12 12.76 -21.12
N GLU A 9 -9.67 11.57 -21.30
CA GLU A 9 -9.43 10.44 -20.40
C GLU A 9 -8.18 9.70 -20.83
N TYR A 10 -7.35 9.36 -19.84
CA TYR A 10 -6.15 8.53 -19.99
C TYR A 10 -6.20 7.42 -18.96
N SER A 11 -5.68 6.25 -19.28
CA SER A 11 -5.64 5.10 -18.38
C SER A 11 -4.33 4.35 -18.52
N LYS A 12 -3.83 3.84 -17.39
CA LYS A 12 -2.65 2.99 -17.32
C LYS A 12 -2.87 1.87 -16.31
N ASN A 13 -2.34 0.68 -16.62
CA ASN A 13 -2.36 -0.47 -15.74
C ASN A 13 -0.94 -0.81 -15.28
N TYR A 14 -0.82 -1.27 -14.04
CA TYR A 14 0.42 -1.76 -13.44
C TYR A 14 0.14 -3.03 -12.66
N PHE A 15 1.22 -3.75 -12.31
CA PHE A 15 1.16 -4.88 -11.38
C PHE A 15 2.27 -4.75 -10.35
N TYR A 16 1.91 -4.40 -9.12
CA TYR A 16 2.82 -4.24 -7.97
C TYR A 16 2.14 -4.69 -6.69
N MET A 17 2.92 -5.10 -5.70
CA MET A 17 2.42 -5.53 -4.38
C MET A 17 1.36 -6.64 -4.50
N ASP A 18 1.63 -7.61 -5.41
CA ASP A 18 0.77 -8.76 -5.72
C ASP A 18 -0.67 -8.35 -6.14
N THR A 19 -0.83 -7.19 -6.76
CA THR A 19 -2.15 -6.73 -7.19
C THR A 19 -2.12 -5.96 -8.51
N TYR A 20 -3.24 -6.01 -9.24
CA TYR A 20 -3.47 -5.15 -10.41
C TYR A 20 -3.88 -3.75 -9.95
N ILE A 21 -3.22 -2.76 -10.55
CA ILE A 21 -3.47 -1.35 -10.30
C ILE A 21 -3.95 -0.72 -11.60
N ASN A 22 -5.16 -0.16 -11.58
CA ASN A 22 -5.68 0.63 -12.69
C ASN A 22 -5.80 2.08 -12.28
N ILE A 23 -5.22 2.97 -13.07
CA ILE A 23 -5.31 4.42 -12.88
C ILE A 23 -5.99 5.04 -14.08
N LYS A 24 -7.05 5.80 -13.84
CA LYS A 24 -7.76 6.63 -14.81
C LYS A 24 -7.68 8.08 -14.40
N ILE A 25 -7.36 8.94 -15.34
CA ILE A 25 -7.29 10.39 -15.11
C ILE A 25 -8.03 11.14 -16.23
N ASN A 26 -8.66 12.26 -15.88
CA ASN A 26 -9.18 13.22 -16.85
C ASN A 26 -8.35 14.50 -16.75
N SER A 27 -7.74 14.92 -17.85
CA SER A 27 -6.83 16.06 -17.87
C SER A 27 -6.86 16.79 -19.21
N THR A 28 -6.47 18.06 -19.17
CA THR A 28 -6.23 18.90 -20.34
C THR A 28 -4.78 18.88 -20.81
N LYS A 29 -3.90 18.20 -20.04
CA LYS A 29 -2.49 18.06 -20.37
C LYS A 29 -2.26 17.30 -21.67
N SER A 30 -1.15 17.59 -22.32
CA SER A 30 -0.70 16.88 -23.50
C SER A 30 -0.43 15.40 -23.20
N LYS A 31 -0.51 14.55 -24.22
CA LYS A 31 -0.17 13.13 -24.08
C LYS A 31 1.24 12.92 -23.53
N LYS A 32 2.23 13.71 -23.94
CA LYS A 32 3.61 13.63 -23.46
C LYS A 32 3.73 13.92 -21.97
N GLU A 33 3.03 14.94 -21.46
CA GLU A 33 3.00 15.23 -20.02
C GLU A 33 2.37 14.09 -19.22
N ILE A 34 1.28 13.52 -19.74
CA ILE A 34 0.59 12.39 -19.12
C ILE A 34 1.48 11.13 -19.12
N ASP A 35 2.19 10.86 -20.21
CA ASP A 35 3.11 9.72 -20.30
C ASP A 35 4.24 9.87 -19.25
N ASN A 36 4.78 11.08 -19.05
CA ASN A 36 5.77 11.33 -17.99
C ASN A 36 5.17 11.09 -16.59
N ILE A 37 3.97 11.60 -16.33
CA ILE A 37 3.27 11.38 -15.06
C ILE A 37 3.07 9.89 -14.79
N PHE A 38 2.65 9.12 -15.77
CA PHE A 38 2.52 7.68 -15.62
C PHE A 38 3.86 6.97 -15.38
N ASN A 39 4.96 7.45 -15.95
CA ASN A 39 6.30 6.91 -15.69
C ASN A 39 6.76 7.21 -14.24
N ASP A 40 6.47 8.40 -13.74
CA ASP A 40 6.77 8.75 -12.34
C ASP A 40 5.95 7.91 -11.36
N ILE A 41 4.68 7.66 -11.68
CA ILE A 41 3.82 6.76 -10.90
C ILE A 41 4.35 5.31 -10.92
N ASP A 42 4.81 4.83 -12.06
CA ASP A 42 5.46 3.52 -12.20
C ASP A 42 6.68 3.41 -11.29
N TYR A 43 7.52 4.44 -11.29
CA TYR A 43 8.68 4.53 -10.40
C TYR A 43 8.29 4.53 -8.92
N LEU A 44 7.24 5.25 -8.52
CA LEU A 44 6.74 5.25 -7.15
C LEU A 44 6.32 3.84 -6.72
N TYR A 45 5.43 3.19 -7.48
CA TYR A 45 4.97 1.84 -7.17
C TYR A 45 6.13 0.82 -7.16
N SER A 46 7.01 0.86 -8.15
CA SER A 46 8.18 -0.02 -8.23
C SER A 46 9.11 0.15 -7.02
N SER A 47 9.36 1.41 -6.61
CA SER A 47 10.22 1.71 -5.47
C SER A 47 9.64 1.14 -4.17
N TYR A 48 8.37 1.42 -3.88
CA TYR A 48 7.73 0.92 -2.66
C TYR A 48 7.51 -0.60 -2.70
N ASN A 49 7.21 -1.18 -3.86
CA ASN A 49 7.14 -2.63 -4.01
C ASN A 49 8.43 -3.33 -3.57
N LYS A 50 9.59 -2.78 -3.94
CA LYS A 50 10.88 -3.32 -3.50
C LYS A 50 11.17 -3.06 -2.03
N LEU A 51 10.92 -1.84 -1.53
CA LEU A 51 11.20 -1.44 -0.16
C LEU A 51 10.34 -2.19 0.86
N THR A 52 9.06 -2.41 0.56
CA THR A 52 8.11 -3.06 1.48
C THR A 52 8.06 -4.58 1.33
N ASN A 53 8.79 -5.15 0.36
CA ASN A 53 8.82 -6.60 0.15
C ASN A 53 9.54 -7.30 1.31
N ARG A 54 8.83 -8.21 1.98
CA ARG A 54 9.36 -9.02 3.09
C ARG A 54 9.84 -10.41 2.67
N TYR A 55 9.67 -10.79 1.40
CA TYR A 55 9.93 -12.14 0.90
C TYR A 55 11.17 -12.22 0.01
N GLU A 56 11.57 -11.11 -0.61
CA GLU A 56 12.65 -11.08 -1.59
C GLU A 56 13.72 -10.05 -1.24
N LYS A 57 14.98 -10.47 -1.40
CA LYS A 57 16.13 -9.57 -1.35
C LYS A 57 16.32 -8.88 -2.70
N TYR A 58 16.63 -7.60 -2.66
CA TYR A 58 17.07 -6.83 -3.83
C TYR A 58 18.48 -6.31 -3.61
N ASP A 59 19.36 -6.50 -4.60
CA ASP A 59 20.76 -6.06 -4.49
C ASP A 59 20.83 -4.53 -4.34
N GLY A 60 21.61 -4.09 -3.34
CA GLY A 60 21.79 -2.67 -3.03
C GLY A 60 20.57 -1.99 -2.38
N ILE A 61 19.51 -2.73 -2.01
CA ILE A 61 18.33 -2.18 -1.35
C ILE A 61 18.16 -2.79 0.04
N VAL A 62 18.16 -1.94 1.06
CA VAL A 62 17.75 -2.31 2.41
C VAL A 62 16.22 -2.22 2.46
N ASN A 63 15.55 -3.37 2.36
CA ASN A 63 14.10 -3.50 2.37
C ASN A 63 13.62 -4.29 3.60
N ILE A 64 12.31 -4.53 3.72
CA ILE A 64 11.74 -5.30 4.84
C ILE A 64 12.34 -6.71 4.93
N TYR A 65 12.62 -7.39 3.81
CA TYR A 65 13.32 -8.67 3.84
C TYR A 65 14.69 -8.55 4.53
N TYR A 66 15.48 -7.53 4.17
CA TYR A 66 16.78 -7.29 4.77
C TYR A 66 16.66 -7.06 6.29
N LEU A 67 15.74 -6.21 6.72
CA LEU A 67 15.52 -5.91 8.13
C LEU A 67 15.07 -7.14 8.92
N ASN A 68 14.25 -8.00 8.31
CA ASN A 68 13.71 -9.19 8.96
C ASN A 68 14.71 -10.35 9.03
N GLU A 69 15.43 -10.62 7.94
CA GLU A 69 16.15 -11.89 7.75
C GLU A 69 17.68 -11.75 7.79
N ILE A 70 18.21 -10.54 7.56
CA ILE A 70 19.65 -10.33 7.42
C ILE A 70 20.22 -9.48 8.56
N LEU A 71 19.54 -8.38 8.92
CA LEU A 71 19.98 -7.49 9.99
C LEU A 71 20.04 -8.24 11.32
N SER A 72 21.16 -8.12 12.05
CA SER A 72 21.31 -8.71 13.39
C SER A 72 20.57 -7.88 14.45
N ASN A 73 20.18 -8.52 15.55
CA ASN A 73 19.67 -7.79 16.71
C ASN A 73 20.70 -6.80 17.26
N ASN A 74 20.26 -5.64 17.70
CA ASN A 74 21.06 -4.53 18.22
C ASN A 74 22.01 -3.89 17.19
N GLU A 75 21.94 -4.27 15.92
CA GLU A 75 22.66 -3.62 14.84
C GLU A 75 21.85 -2.43 14.32
N GLU A 76 22.50 -1.26 14.20
CA GLU A 76 21.90 -0.07 13.60
C GLU A 76 22.22 -0.01 12.11
N ILE A 77 21.22 0.26 11.28
CA ILE A 77 21.38 0.45 9.83
C ILE A 77 20.64 1.70 9.36
N GLU A 78 21.24 2.42 8.42
CA GLU A 78 20.53 3.50 7.70
C GLU A 78 19.65 2.91 6.61
N ILE A 79 18.38 3.33 6.56
CA ILE A 79 17.38 2.90 5.59
C ILE A 79 16.92 4.05 4.70
N ASP A 80 16.35 3.74 3.53
CA ASP A 80 15.75 4.74 2.66
C ASP A 80 14.66 5.53 3.41
N LYS A 81 14.65 6.86 3.22
CA LYS A 81 13.63 7.73 3.84
C LYS A 81 12.20 7.26 3.56
N LYS A 82 11.92 6.76 2.36
CA LYS A 82 10.58 6.22 2.01
C LYS A 82 10.20 5.05 2.91
N LEU A 83 11.16 4.17 3.23
CA LEU A 83 10.93 3.05 4.12
C LEU A 83 10.76 3.53 5.56
N SER A 84 11.58 4.48 6.00
CA SER A 84 11.46 5.12 7.30
C SER A 84 10.07 5.77 7.48
N ASP A 85 9.61 6.53 6.50
CA ASP A 85 8.31 7.23 6.56
C ASP A 85 7.14 6.25 6.73
N ILE A 86 7.10 5.15 5.98
CA ILE A 86 6.01 4.17 6.11
C ILE A 86 6.08 3.38 7.41
N ILE A 87 7.28 3.08 7.95
CA ILE A 87 7.44 2.45 9.26
C ILE A 87 6.94 3.38 10.35
N ASN A 88 7.29 4.67 10.32
CA ASN A 88 6.81 5.67 11.29
C ASN A 88 5.28 5.76 11.29
N ILE A 89 4.65 5.79 10.12
CA ILE A 89 3.18 5.76 10.03
C ILE A 89 2.61 4.46 10.61
N GLY A 90 3.28 3.33 10.37
CA GLY A 90 2.88 2.06 10.97
C GLY A 90 2.91 2.08 12.50
N ILE A 91 3.93 2.69 13.11
CA ILE A 91 4.04 2.90 14.56
C ILE A 91 2.94 3.87 15.05
N GLU A 92 2.70 4.97 14.33
CA GLU A 92 1.63 5.91 14.65
C GLU A 92 0.24 5.24 14.64
N TYR A 93 -0.02 4.34 13.69
CA TYR A 93 -1.28 3.59 13.64
C TYR A 93 -1.38 2.52 14.72
N TYR A 94 -0.27 1.95 15.20
CA TYR A 94 -0.27 1.13 16.40
C TYR A 94 -0.84 1.91 17.59
N ASP A 95 -0.33 3.10 17.85
CA ASP A 95 -0.80 3.96 18.94
C ASP A 95 -2.27 4.39 18.76
N LYS A 96 -2.64 4.82 17.55
CA LYS A 96 -4.01 5.27 17.23
C LYS A 96 -5.07 4.18 17.36
N THR A 97 -4.68 2.92 17.29
CA THR A 97 -5.58 1.77 17.34
C THR A 97 -5.46 0.96 18.62
N ASP A 98 -4.81 1.50 19.66
CA ASP A 98 -4.54 0.79 20.91
C ASP A 98 -3.89 -0.60 20.69
N GLY A 99 -2.94 -0.67 19.74
CA GLY A 99 -2.20 -1.89 19.39
C GLY A 99 -2.92 -2.87 18.46
N LEU A 100 -4.14 -2.57 18.04
CA LEU A 100 -4.90 -3.48 17.13
C LEU A 100 -4.31 -3.54 15.73
N PHE A 101 -3.71 -2.46 15.24
CA PHE A 101 -2.87 -2.48 14.05
C PHE A 101 -1.40 -2.53 14.48
N ASN A 102 -0.67 -3.57 14.07
CA ASN A 102 0.70 -3.78 14.51
C ASN A 102 1.62 -4.24 13.37
N ILE A 103 2.52 -3.36 12.93
CA ILE A 103 3.52 -3.70 11.92
C ILE A 103 4.61 -4.63 12.43
N ALA A 104 4.79 -4.78 13.75
CA ALA A 104 5.72 -5.71 14.37
C ALA A 104 5.19 -7.15 14.45
N ALA A 105 4.01 -7.43 13.90
CA ALA A 105 3.39 -8.74 13.87
C ALA A 105 3.96 -9.69 12.79
N GLY A 106 5.12 -9.37 12.19
CA GLY A 106 5.70 -10.13 11.07
C GLY A 106 5.98 -11.61 11.38
N ASN A 107 6.37 -11.94 12.61
CA ASN A 107 6.51 -13.33 13.05
C ASN A 107 5.16 -14.06 13.03
N LEU A 108 4.14 -13.45 13.60
CA LEU A 108 2.79 -14.00 13.69
C LEU A 108 2.14 -14.18 12.31
N THR A 109 2.19 -13.15 11.47
CA THR A 109 1.64 -13.20 10.11
C THR A 109 2.37 -14.21 9.22
N GLY A 110 3.68 -14.41 9.45
CA GLY A 110 4.47 -15.42 8.78
C GLY A 110 3.97 -16.84 9.06
N ILE A 111 3.70 -17.16 10.32
CA ILE A 111 3.14 -18.46 10.74
C ILE A 111 1.76 -18.67 10.09
N TRP A 112 0.86 -17.70 10.18
CA TRP A 112 -0.46 -17.81 9.57
C TRP A 112 -0.38 -18.02 8.06
N LYS A 113 0.50 -17.30 7.36
CA LYS A 113 0.69 -17.47 5.91
C LYS A 113 1.16 -18.89 5.55
N GLU A 114 2.06 -19.45 6.36
CA GLU A 114 2.53 -20.83 6.16
C GLU A 114 1.39 -21.85 6.30
N TYR A 115 0.56 -21.73 7.34
CA TYR A 115 -0.58 -22.60 7.57
C TYR A 115 -1.68 -22.43 6.52
N ILE A 116 -1.98 -21.22 6.09
CA ILE A 116 -2.91 -20.93 4.99
C ILE A 116 -2.45 -21.62 3.70
N ASN A 117 -1.16 -21.52 3.38
CA ASN A 117 -0.62 -22.15 2.17
C ASN A 117 -0.66 -23.69 2.22
N LYS A 118 -0.52 -24.29 3.40
CA LYS A 118 -0.58 -25.75 3.58
C LYS A 118 -2.01 -26.31 3.59
N CYS A 119 -3.01 -25.49 3.91
CA CYS A 119 -4.46 -25.83 3.93
C CYS A 119 -4.86 -27.10 4.70
N ASN A 120 -4.07 -27.55 5.69
CA ASN A 120 -4.27 -28.86 6.32
C ASN A 120 -4.46 -28.83 7.83
N SER A 121 -4.15 -27.73 8.50
CA SER A 121 -4.29 -27.57 9.95
C SER A 121 -4.28 -26.09 10.35
N LEU A 122 -4.51 -25.83 11.63
CA LEU A 122 -4.34 -24.51 12.23
C LEU A 122 -3.09 -24.52 13.12
N PRO A 123 -2.38 -23.39 13.26
CA PRO A 123 -1.29 -23.29 14.21
C PRO A 123 -1.82 -23.47 15.65
N ASN A 124 -1.03 -24.11 16.51
CA ASN A 124 -1.37 -24.24 17.91
C ASN A 124 -0.92 -23.00 18.71
N ASN A 125 -1.44 -22.84 19.93
CA ASN A 125 -1.16 -21.68 20.76
C ASN A 125 0.34 -21.49 21.07
N LYS A 126 1.12 -22.56 21.15
CA LYS A 126 2.57 -22.47 21.42
C LYS A 126 3.33 -21.93 20.22
N GLU A 127 2.89 -22.27 19.00
CA GLU A 127 3.47 -21.73 17.76
C GLU A 127 3.12 -20.25 17.58
N LEU A 128 1.96 -19.81 18.09
CA LEU A 128 1.51 -18.41 18.05
C LEU A 128 2.11 -17.54 19.15
N ASP A 129 2.80 -18.14 20.14
CA ASP A 129 3.50 -17.42 21.20
C ASP A 129 4.85 -16.89 20.69
N VAL A 130 4.78 -15.85 19.88
CA VAL A 130 5.92 -15.20 19.24
C VAL A 130 5.99 -13.72 19.58
N ASN A 131 7.19 -13.16 19.50
CA ASN A 131 7.38 -11.73 19.75
C ASN A 131 6.70 -10.88 18.69
N ILE A 132 5.84 -9.95 19.14
CA ILE A 132 5.16 -8.93 18.36
C ILE A 132 5.25 -7.55 19.05
N ASN A 133 6.21 -7.37 19.95
CA ASN A 133 6.35 -6.13 20.72
C ASN A 133 6.87 -4.99 19.82
N ILE A 134 6.07 -3.94 19.65
CA ILE A 134 6.44 -2.78 18.84
C ILE A 134 7.64 -2.02 19.42
N ASP A 135 7.86 -2.08 20.74
CA ASP A 135 8.98 -1.43 21.42
C ASP A 135 10.35 -2.08 21.07
N ASP A 136 10.33 -3.25 20.45
CA ASP A 136 11.53 -3.90 19.90
C ASP A 136 11.97 -3.32 18.54
N ILE A 137 11.31 -2.26 18.09
CA ILE A 137 11.69 -1.45 16.93
C ILE A 137 12.12 -0.08 17.41
N LYS A 138 13.33 0.32 17.04
CA LYS A 138 13.78 1.70 17.20
C LYS A 138 14.04 2.32 15.84
N LEU A 139 13.41 3.45 15.59
CA LEU A 139 13.63 4.26 14.40
C LEU A 139 13.92 5.70 14.82
N ASP A 140 15.15 6.15 14.55
CA ASP A 140 15.59 7.52 14.79
C ASP A 140 15.98 8.14 13.45
N ASN A 141 15.13 9.03 12.93
CA ASN A 141 15.20 9.52 11.56
C ASN A 141 15.17 8.33 10.57
N ASN A 142 16.29 8.07 9.87
CA ASN A 142 16.44 6.95 8.95
C ASN A 142 17.29 5.80 9.52
N LYS A 143 17.61 5.83 10.80
CA LYS A 143 18.39 4.78 11.46
C LYS A 143 17.48 3.79 12.15
N TYR A 144 17.48 2.58 11.67
CA TYR A 144 16.66 1.48 12.16
C TYR A 144 17.50 0.50 12.99
N THR A 145 16.97 0.09 14.12
CA THR A 145 17.50 -0.97 14.96
C THR A 145 16.38 -1.91 15.39
N LYS A 146 16.63 -3.21 15.40
CA LYS A 146 15.67 -4.19 15.94
C LYS A 146 16.25 -4.92 17.16
N TYR A 147 15.34 -5.38 18.01
CA TYR A 147 15.64 -6.18 19.20
C TYR A 147 14.80 -7.46 19.19
N ASN A 148 15.26 -8.49 19.93
CA ASN A 148 14.49 -9.70 20.23
C ASN A 148 13.87 -10.42 19.02
N ASP A 149 14.58 -10.47 17.89
CA ASP A 149 14.16 -11.13 16.64
C ASP A 149 12.80 -10.67 16.11
N ILE A 150 12.45 -9.42 16.36
CA ILE A 150 11.22 -8.84 15.83
C ILE A 150 11.24 -8.83 14.28
N LYS A 151 10.11 -9.10 13.66
CA LYS A 151 9.92 -8.98 12.22
C LYS A 151 8.79 -8.04 11.88
N LEU A 152 9.01 -7.26 10.83
CA LEU A 152 8.05 -6.31 10.29
C LEU A 152 7.15 -6.96 9.23
N ASP A 153 5.88 -6.52 9.20
CA ASP A 153 4.95 -6.76 8.10
C ASP A 153 4.19 -5.47 7.76
N LEU A 154 4.46 -4.92 6.59
CA LEU A 154 3.81 -3.70 6.09
C LEU A 154 2.61 -4.00 5.16
N GLY A 155 2.22 -5.26 4.99
CA GLY A 155 1.15 -5.67 4.08
C GLY A 155 -0.20 -4.99 4.34
N GLY A 156 -0.50 -4.68 5.59
CA GLY A 156 -1.73 -3.99 6.00
C GLY A 156 -1.75 -2.48 5.71
N ILE A 157 -0.60 -1.86 5.40
CA ILE A 157 -0.52 -0.40 5.20
C ILE A 157 0.06 -0.01 3.84
N ALA A 158 0.96 -0.81 3.25
CA ALA A 158 1.76 -0.40 2.10
C ALA A 158 0.91 0.00 0.88
N LYS A 159 -0.12 -0.78 0.53
CA LYS A 159 -0.99 -0.46 -0.62
C LYS A 159 -1.73 0.86 -0.44
N GLY A 160 -2.32 1.08 0.73
CA GLY A 160 -3.03 2.32 1.05
C GLY A 160 -2.10 3.53 1.03
N TYR A 161 -0.94 3.40 1.65
CA TYR A 161 0.07 4.44 1.71
C TYR A 161 0.53 4.89 0.31
N VAL A 162 0.92 3.94 -0.56
CA VAL A 162 1.37 4.27 -1.91
C VAL A 162 0.24 4.83 -2.77
N THR A 163 -0.99 4.31 -2.62
CA THR A 163 -2.17 4.85 -3.31
C THR A 163 -2.43 6.31 -2.92
N GLU A 164 -2.25 6.65 -1.64
CA GLU A 164 -2.34 8.03 -1.15
C GLU A 164 -1.26 8.91 -1.74
N LEU A 165 0.01 8.47 -1.75
CA LEU A 165 1.12 9.20 -2.37
C LEU A 165 0.90 9.47 -3.85
N VAL A 166 0.38 8.49 -4.59
CA VAL A 166 0.05 8.66 -6.02
C VAL A 166 -1.09 9.66 -6.21
N GLY A 167 -2.11 9.62 -5.35
CA GLY A 167 -3.18 10.62 -5.37
C GLY A 167 -2.65 12.02 -5.16
N ASN A 168 -1.82 12.23 -4.13
CA ASN A 168 -1.18 13.52 -3.85
C ASN A 168 -0.29 13.97 -5.01
N TYR A 169 0.51 13.07 -5.58
CA TYR A 169 1.33 13.36 -6.75
C TYR A 169 0.50 13.84 -7.96
N LEU A 170 -0.66 13.22 -8.21
CA LEU A 170 -1.57 13.66 -9.26
C LEU A 170 -2.12 15.06 -8.97
N GLU A 171 -2.54 15.33 -7.73
CA GLU A 171 -3.06 16.64 -7.31
C GLU A 171 -2.00 17.73 -7.40
N ASP A 172 -0.76 17.47 -6.99
CA ASP A 172 0.39 18.37 -7.12
C ASP A 172 0.71 18.70 -8.59
N ASN A 173 0.40 17.77 -9.50
CA ASN A 173 0.48 17.98 -10.94
C ASN A 173 -0.79 18.58 -11.56
N ASN A 174 -1.70 19.13 -10.74
CA ASN A 174 -2.98 19.72 -11.16
C ASN A 174 -3.91 18.71 -11.88
N ILE A 175 -3.82 17.43 -11.53
CA ILE A 175 -4.77 16.39 -11.96
C ILE A 175 -5.64 16.03 -10.76
N ASN A 176 -6.76 16.74 -10.60
CA ASN A 176 -7.70 16.52 -9.51
C ASN A 176 -8.75 15.45 -9.85
N ASN A 177 -8.83 15.06 -11.11
CA ASN A 177 -9.86 14.19 -11.65
C ASN A 177 -9.25 12.83 -11.97
N TYR A 178 -9.33 11.90 -11.00
CA TYR A 178 -8.73 10.58 -11.13
C TYR A 178 -9.48 9.50 -10.36
N ILE A 179 -9.25 8.26 -10.76
CA ILE A 179 -9.61 7.04 -10.04
C ILE A 179 -8.36 6.16 -10.01
N ILE A 180 -7.95 5.75 -8.83
CA ILE A 180 -6.91 4.73 -8.62
C ILE A 180 -7.60 3.53 -8.01
N ASN A 181 -7.51 2.36 -8.65
CA ASN A 181 -7.96 1.09 -8.09
C ASN A 181 -6.75 0.16 -7.96
N ALA A 182 -6.33 -0.09 -6.74
CA ALA A 182 -5.19 -0.94 -6.39
C ALA A 182 -5.68 -2.17 -5.61
N GLY A 183 -6.33 -3.13 -6.30
CA GLY A 183 -6.76 -4.39 -5.71
C GLY A 183 -7.71 -4.22 -4.53
N GLY A 184 -8.81 -3.49 -4.72
CA GLY A 184 -9.80 -3.23 -3.66
C GLY A 184 -9.47 -2.02 -2.78
N ASN A 185 -8.30 -1.40 -2.92
CA ASN A 185 -7.99 -0.09 -2.39
C ASN A 185 -8.28 0.95 -3.49
N VAL A 186 -9.41 1.64 -3.37
CA VAL A 186 -9.87 2.60 -4.39
C VAL A 186 -9.77 4.01 -3.81
N LYS A 187 -8.96 4.87 -4.46
CA LYS A 187 -8.92 6.31 -4.19
C LYS A 187 -9.50 7.06 -5.39
N VAL A 188 -10.40 7.99 -5.12
CA VAL A 188 -10.94 8.90 -6.14
C VAL A 188 -10.62 10.33 -5.78
N GLY A 189 -10.24 11.09 -6.79
CA GLY A 189 -10.13 12.55 -6.70
C GLY A 189 -11.48 13.24 -6.87
N LYS A 190 -11.48 14.51 -7.26
CA LYS A 190 -12.70 15.28 -7.52
C LYS A 190 -13.43 14.74 -8.75
N ALA A 191 -14.72 14.57 -8.67
CA ALA A 191 -15.54 14.15 -9.79
C ALA A 191 -15.60 15.24 -10.88
N TYR A 192 -15.53 14.85 -12.16
CA TYR A 192 -15.59 15.75 -13.31
C TYR A 192 -16.97 15.72 -13.97
N ASN A 193 -17.57 16.89 -14.15
CA ASN A 193 -18.93 17.05 -14.73
C ASN A 193 -20.04 16.24 -14.03
N LYS A 194 -19.83 15.91 -12.76
CA LYS A 194 -20.78 15.19 -11.90
C LYS A 194 -20.46 15.50 -10.44
N GLU A 195 -21.39 15.24 -9.55
CA GLU A 195 -21.26 15.51 -8.12
C GLU A 195 -20.35 14.51 -7.42
N TYR A 196 -20.38 13.24 -7.83
CA TYR A 196 -19.63 12.13 -7.21
C TYR A 196 -19.32 11.03 -8.22
N TYR A 197 -18.39 10.16 -7.84
CA TYR A 197 -18.21 8.85 -8.45
C TYR A 197 -19.09 7.82 -7.74
N VAL A 198 -19.51 6.79 -8.47
CA VAL A 198 -20.19 5.62 -7.89
C VAL A 198 -19.21 4.46 -7.87
N VAL A 199 -18.85 4.01 -6.68
CA VAL A 199 -17.97 2.84 -6.48
C VAL A 199 -18.82 1.65 -6.05
N GLY A 200 -18.71 0.54 -6.79
CA GLY A 200 -19.38 -0.72 -6.45
C GLY A 200 -18.53 -1.53 -5.45
N ILE A 201 -19.17 -2.01 -4.40
CA ILE A 201 -18.59 -2.97 -3.47
C ILE A 201 -18.97 -4.38 -3.94
N THR A 202 -17.98 -5.21 -4.21
CA THR A 202 -18.19 -6.59 -4.69
C THR A 202 -18.85 -7.45 -3.61
N ASN A 203 -19.78 -8.31 -4.01
CA ASN A 203 -20.38 -9.29 -3.12
C ASN A 203 -19.35 -10.42 -2.82
N PRO A 204 -18.98 -10.67 -1.55
CA PRO A 204 -18.02 -11.71 -1.20
C PRO A 204 -18.50 -13.12 -1.54
N ASP A 205 -19.81 -13.37 -1.50
CA ASP A 205 -20.41 -14.68 -1.80
C ASP A 205 -20.56 -14.94 -3.31
N ASN A 206 -20.59 -13.88 -4.11
CA ASN A 206 -20.64 -13.95 -5.57
C ASN A 206 -19.95 -12.74 -6.20
N THR A 207 -18.67 -12.89 -6.50
CA THR A 207 -17.80 -11.80 -7.00
C THR A 207 -18.21 -11.23 -8.37
N SER A 208 -19.13 -11.88 -9.08
CA SER A 208 -19.74 -11.35 -10.31
C SER A 208 -20.79 -10.27 -10.02
N ASN A 209 -21.24 -10.12 -8.79
CA ASN A 209 -22.31 -9.22 -8.38
C ASN A 209 -21.77 -8.08 -7.49
N ILE A 210 -22.46 -6.96 -7.55
CA ILE A 210 -22.25 -5.82 -6.66
C ILE A 210 -23.16 -5.97 -5.44
N PHE A 211 -22.57 -5.98 -4.23
CA PHE A 211 -23.32 -5.98 -2.97
C PHE A 211 -24.01 -4.64 -2.71
N THR A 212 -23.25 -3.54 -2.88
CA THR A 212 -23.80 -2.19 -2.70
C THR A 212 -22.99 -1.18 -3.53
N LYS A 213 -23.52 0.03 -3.64
CA LYS A 213 -22.87 1.16 -4.32
C LYS A 213 -22.70 2.31 -3.35
N VAL A 214 -21.53 2.96 -3.39
CA VAL A 214 -21.20 4.10 -2.54
C VAL A 214 -20.90 5.30 -3.41
N ASN A 215 -21.52 6.44 -3.10
CA ASN A 215 -21.22 7.72 -3.74
C ASN A 215 -20.02 8.36 -3.06
N VAL A 216 -18.99 8.70 -3.83
CA VAL A 216 -17.71 9.20 -3.30
C VAL A 216 -17.19 10.35 -4.14
N ASN A 217 -16.58 11.32 -3.46
CA ASN A 217 -15.90 12.44 -4.07
C ASN A 217 -14.71 12.83 -3.19
N ASN A 218 -13.51 12.78 -3.75
CA ASN A 218 -12.25 13.06 -3.05
C ASN A 218 -12.06 12.22 -1.77
N LEU A 219 -12.23 10.91 -1.88
CA LEU A 219 -12.16 9.95 -0.77
C LEU A 219 -11.56 8.62 -1.22
N SER A 220 -11.13 7.84 -0.22
CA SER A 220 -10.70 6.45 -0.40
C SER A 220 -11.76 5.48 0.12
N ILE A 221 -11.97 4.36 -0.60
CA ILE A 221 -12.76 3.21 -0.16
C ILE A 221 -11.85 1.99 -0.23
N VAL A 222 -11.73 1.30 0.88
CA VAL A 222 -10.92 0.09 0.98
C VAL A 222 -11.80 -1.08 1.39
N THR A 223 -11.71 -2.17 0.64
CA THR A 223 -12.40 -3.41 0.94
C THR A 223 -11.37 -4.52 1.19
N SER A 224 -11.59 -5.30 2.23
CA SER A 224 -10.84 -6.52 2.51
C SER A 224 -11.80 -7.71 2.45
N GLY A 225 -11.36 -8.79 1.83
CA GLY A 225 -12.17 -9.99 1.70
C GLY A 225 -11.29 -11.25 1.65
N ASN A 226 -11.86 -12.39 2.01
CA ASN A 226 -11.21 -13.70 1.99
C ASN A 226 -11.39 -14.46 0.66
N TYR A 227 -11.91 -13.79 -0.35
CA TYR A 227 -12.22 -14.36 -1.68
C TYR A 227 -11.18 -13.98 -2.75
N GLN A 228 -10.07 -13.29 -2.38
CA GLN A 228 -8.97 -12.87 -3.25
C GLN A 228 -7.77 -13.79 -3.07
#